data_099d719135197b68937ce58b19f4ca14
#
_entry.id   099d719135197b68937ce58b19f4ca14
#
_cell.length_a   1.000
_cell.length_b   1.000
_cell.length_c   1.000
_cell.angle_alpha   90.00
_cell.angle_beta   90.00
_cell.angle_gamma   90.00
#
_symmetry.space_group_name_H-M   'P 1'
#
loop_
_entity.id
_entity.type
_entity.pdbx_description
1 polymer ?
#
loop_
_entity_poly.entity_id
_entity_poly.type
_entity_poly.pdbx_seq_one_letter_code
_entity_poly.pdbx_strand_id
1 'polypeptide(L)'
;PSVGGAAEIQDRRYHPTLPPLADERTLRVHWRSQEVPVRISPNMVVAAWTFEYDVPGPILHVRQGDTIEFTLTNEGDVPHSMDFHAAQVNPEVAFRSVAKGQSVTFTFQPRYAGAFMYHCATAPVLMHIGTGMYGAIIVDPPEPLPPAREFVLVQGEYYIADARDGIIPFDYQKMATAIPDYVVFNGRPDQYVREPIRVNVGDRVRFYVVAAGPTY
;
A
#
# COMPACT_ATOMS: atom_id res chain seq x y z
N PRO A 1 15.88 -4.03 10.88
CA PRO A 1 16.52 -3.18 9.89
C PRO A 1 16.77 -1.80 10.49
N SER A 2 18.00 -1.32 10.41
CA SER A 2 18.38 0.01 10.87
C SER A 2 18.08 0.98 9.71
N VAL A 3 17.27 1.99 9.96
CA VAL A 3 17.15 3.14 9.07
C VAL A 3 18.45 3.92 9.23
N GLY A 4 19.34 3.80 8.26
CA GLY A 4 20.66 4.45 8.29
C GLY A 4 20.56 5.93 7.91
N GLY A 5 21.02 6.81 8.79
CA GLY A 5 21.02 8.26 8.62
C GLY A 5 19.71 8.92 9.08
N ALA A 6 19.74 10.24 9.30
CA ALA A 6 18.54 10.99 9.67
C ALA A 6 17.58 11.13 8.47
N ALA A 7 16.92 10.03 8.10
CA ALA A 7 15.89 10.06 7.08
C ALA A 7 14.71 10.94 7.57
N GLU A 8 14.18 11.76 6.68
CA GLU A 8 13.04 12.62 6.98
C GLU A 8 11.81 11.79 7.38
N ILE A 9 11.22 12.12 8.54
CA ILE A 9 9.99 11.43 9.01
C ILE A 9 8.85 11.79 8.06
N GLN A 10 8.29 10.76 7.43
CA GLN A 10 7.10 10.93 6.58
C GLN A 10 5.86 11.07 7.46
N ASP A 11 5.11 12.17 7.28
CA ASP A 11 3.90 12.48 8.05
C ASP A 11 2.76 12.85 7.09
N ARG A 12 2.43 11.92 6.19
CA ARG A 12 1.32 12.10 5.26
C ARG A 12 0.04 11.55 5.87
N ARG A 13 -1.05 12.31 5.78
CA ARG A 13 -2.37 11.81 6.09
C ARG A 13 -2.97 11.14 4.86
N TYR A 14 -3.40 9.92 5.04
CA TYR A 14 -4.04 9.17 3.96
C TYR A 14 -5.49 9.63 3.79
N HIS A 15 -5.81 10.24 2.65
CA HIS A 15 -7.18 10.63 2.34
C HIS A 15 -7.94 9.44 1.74
N PRO A 16 -9.12 9.05 2.32
CA PRO A 16 -9.81 7.84 1.89
C PRO A 16 -10.53 7.95 0.55
N THR A 17 -10.71 9.15 0.00
CA THR A 17 -11.42 9.35 -1.27
C THR A 17 -10.70 8.62 -2.39
N LEU A 18 -11.45 7.84 -3.19
CA LEU A 18 -10.91 7.19 -4.38
C LEU A 18 -10.29 8.25 -5.33
N PRO A 19 -9.03 8.11 -5.74
CA PRO A 19 -8.42 9.00 -6.71
C PRO A 19 -9.20 9.02 -8.03
N PRO A 20 -9.21 10.13 -8.79
CA PRO A 20 -9.87 10.17 -10.08
C PRO A 20 -9.20 9.17 -11.07
N LEU A 21 -10.00 8.65 -12.00
CA LEU A 21 -9.48 7.92 -13.15
C LEU A 21 -8.66 8.85 -14.06
N ALA A 22 -7.58 8.32 -14.62
CA ALA A 22 -6.90 8.99 -15.72
C ALA A 22 -7.75 8.95 -16.99
N ASP A 23 -7.59 9.93 -17.87
CA ASP A 23 -8.31 9.95 -19.16
C ASP A 23 -7.72 8.92 -20.12
N GLU A 24 -6.41 8.68 -20.05
CA GLU A 24 -5.69 7.75 -20.88
C GLU A 24 -6.04 6.30 -20.54
N ARG A 25 -6.00 5.44 -21.60
CA ARG A 25 -6.17 3.98 -21.47
C ARG A 25 -4.85 3.23 -21.30
N THR A 26 -3.74 3.94 -21.43
CA THR A 26 -2.38 3.44 -21.14
C THR A 26 -1.76 4.34 -20.07
N LEU A 27 -1.58 3.77 -18.89
CA LEU A 27 -1.02 4.48 -17.74
C LEU A 27 0.44 4.09 -17.56
N ARG A 28 1.32 5.07 -17.45
CA ARG A 28 2.72 4.89 -17.03
C ARG A 28 2.83 5.22 -15.56
N VAL A 29 3.10 4.19 -14.76
CA VAL A 29 3.19 4.29 -13.31
C VAL A 29 4.63 3.99 -12.90
N HIS A 30 5.27 4.94 -12.22
CA HIS A 30 6.61 4.75 -11.70
C HIS A 30 6.59 4.97 -10.19
N TRP A 31 6.85 3.92 -9.42
CA TRP A 31 6.95 3.98 -7.96
C TRP A 31 8.35 3.64 -7.47
N ARG A 32 8.64 4.13 -6.28
CA ARG A 32 9.89 3.87 -5.55
C ARG A 32 9.59 3.03 -4.33
N SER A 33 10.49 2.12 -3.99
CA SER A 33 10.50 1.43 -2.70
C SER A 33 11.63 1.95 -1.83
N GLN A 34 11.37 2.12 -0.53
CA GLN A 34 12.35 2.65 0.41
C GLN A 34 11.99 2.31 1.86
N GLU A 35 13.01 2.11 2.69
CA GLU A 35 12.89 2.03 4.15
C GLU A 35 12.93 3.44 4.72
N VAL A 36 11.84 3.90 5.36
CA VAL A 36 11.73 5.24 5.92
C VAL A 36 10.99 5.25 7.26
N PRO A 37 11.28 6.20 8.15
CA PRO A 37 10.44 6.42 9.32
C PRO A 37 9.11 7.04 8.91
N VAL A 38 8.00 6.41 9.31
CA VAL A 38 6.63 6.88 9.02
C VAL A 38 5.92 7.19 10.33
N ARG A 39 5.36 8.40 10.44
CA ARG A 39 4.53 8.79 11.58
C ARG A 39 3.12 8.23 11.41
N ILE A 40 2.73 7.33 12.30
CA ILE A 40 1.41 6.68 12.27
C ILE A 40 0.42 7.26 13.29
N SER A 41 0.95 7.98 14.30
CA SER A 41 0.17 8.78 15.24
C SER A 41 1.05 9.93 15.79
N PRO A 42 0.50 10.89 16.53
CA PRO A 42 1.28 12.02 17.06
C PRO A 42 2.56 11.62 17.80
N ASN A 43 2.54 10.47 18.49
CA ASN A 43 3.62 10.00 19.35
C ASN A 43 4.28 8.71 18.85
N MET A 44 3.95 8.25 17.62
CA MET A 44 4.43 6.96 17.11
C MET A 44 5.02 7.12 15.72
N VAL A 45 6.31 6.82 15.60
CA VAL A 45 7.05 6.76 14.33
C VAL A 45 7.58 5.34 14.18
N VAL A 46 7.20 4.65 13.10
CA VAL A 46 7.62 3.28 12.82
C VAL A 46 8.69 3.24 11.73
N ALA A 47 9.60 2.25 11.80
CA ALA A 47 10.61 1.99 10.77
C ALA A 47 9.98 1.22 9.60
N ALA A 48 9.19 1.89 8.77
CA ALA A 48 8.43 1.25 7.71
C ALA A 48 9.27 0.94 6.46
N TRP A 49 8.87 -0.10 5.72
CA TRP A 49 9.23 -0.33 4.33
C TRP A 49 8.05 0.09 3.47
N THR A 50 8.29 0.89 2.45
CA THR A 50 7.22 1.65 1.81
C THR A 50 7.24 1.54 0.29
N PHE A 51 6.08 1.76 -0.31
CA PHE A 51 5.96 2.24 -1.68
C PHE A 51 5.59 3.73 -1.63
N GLU A 52 6.36 4.57 -2.33
CA GLU A 52 6.16 6.04 -2.38
C GLU A 52 6.10 6.70 -1.00
N TYR A 53 6.95 6.20 -0.06
CA TYR A 53 7.22 6.82 1.25
C TYR A 53 6.05 6.80 2.24
N ASP A 54 5.00 6.00 2.02
CA ASP A 54 3.87 5.91 2.96
C ASP A 54 3.36 4.47 3.14
N VAL A 55 2.53 4.27 4.18
CA VAL A 55 1.80 3.05 4.50
C VAL A 55 0.32 3.38 4.70
N PRO A 56 -0.59 2.74 3.92
CA PRO A 56 -0.33 1.93 2.74
C PRO A 56 0.31 2.74 1.62
N GLY A 57 0.86 2.07 0.60
CA GLY A 57 1.30 2.73 -0.62
C GLY A 57 0.12 3.34 -1.41
N PRO A 58 0.37 4.04 -2.55
CA PRO A 58 -0.66 4.77 -3.28
C PRO A 58 -1.82 3.90 -3.76
N ILE A 59 -3.03 4.44 -3.80
CA ILE A 59 -4.15 3.80 -4.48
C ILE A 59 -3.99 4.00 -5.99
N LEU A 60 -4.00 2.89 -6.73
CA LEU A 60 -4.07 2.92 -8.17
C LEU A 60 -5.52 2.71 -8.62
N HIS A 61 -6.09 3.68 -9.36
CA HIS A 61 -7.45 3.61 -9.88
C HIS A 61 -7.43 3.52 -11.40
N VAL A 62 -7.97 2.43 -11.95
CA VAL A 62 -7.90 2.08 -13.36
C VAL A 62 -9.23 1.47 -13.83
N ARG A 63 -9.38 1.28 -15.14
CA ARG A 63 -10.51 0.55 -15.73
C ARG A 63 -10.09 -0.85 -16.13
N GLN A 64 -11.02 -1.75 -16.15
CA GLN A 64 -10.84 -3.07 -16.77
C GLN A 64 -10.35 -2.91 -18.23
N GLY A 65 -9.26 -3.60 -18.56
CA GLY A 65 -8.65 -3.55 -19.89
C GLY A 65 -7.73 -2.34 -20.14
N ASP A 66 -7.53 -1.45 -19.18
CA ASP A 66 -6.46 -0.43 -19.27
C ASP A 66 -5.10 -1.11 -19.34
N THR A 67 -4.16 -0.51 -20.05
CA THR A 67 -2.77 -0.98 -20.09
C THR A 67 -1.95 -0.23 -19.05
N ILE A 68 -1.35 -0.95 -18.12
CA ILE A 68 -0.49 -0.37 -17.08
C ILE A 68 0.97 -0.74 -17.38
N GLU A 69 1.77 0.26 -17.73
CA GLU A 69 3.23 0.16 -17.84
C GLU A 69 3.82 0.56 -16.48
N PHE A 70 4.10 -0.44 -15.66
CA PHE A 70 4.55 -0.22 -14.28
C PHE A 70 6.07 -0.35 -14.15
N THR A 71 6.70 0.60 -13.47
CA THR A 71 8.12 0.55 -13.11
C THR A 71 8.26 0.70 -11.60
N LEU A 72 8.98 -0.23 -10.97
CA LEU A 72 9.46 -0.10 -9.60
C LEU A 72 10.95 0.19 -9.61
N THR A 73 11.37 1.27 -8.94
CA THR A 73 12.78 1.56 -8.64
C THR A 73 13.02 1.35 -7.15
N ASN A 74 14.00 0.52 -6.80
CA ASN A 74 14.38 0.33 -5.42
C ASN A 74 15.45 1.35 -5.00
N GLU A 75 15.08 2.29 -4.15
CA GLU A 75 15.97 3.27 -3.52
C GLU A 75 16.43 2.82 -2.12
N GLY A 76 15.83 1.76 -1.58
CA GLY A 76 16.14 1.20 -0.27
C GLY A 76 17.35 0.28 -0.25
N ASP A 77 17.76 -0.15 0.94
CA ASP A 77 18.90 -1.04 1.13
C ASP A 77 18.54 -2.53 0.99
N VAL A 78 17.25 -2.87 1.19
CA VAL A 78 16.72 -4.23 1.08
C VAL A 78 16.13 -4.45 -0.31
N PRO A 79 16.31 -5.63 -0.94
CA PRO A 79 15.65 -5.94 -2.21
C PRO A 79 14.11 -5.95 -2.07
N HIS A 80 13.42 -5.36 -3.05
CA HIS A 80 11.96 -5.30 -3.08
C HIS A 80 11.41 -5.74 -4.44
N SER A 81 10.12 -6.04 -4.49
CA SER A 81 9.41 -6.40 -5.72
C SER A 81 7.96 -5.88 -5.70
N MET A 82 7.20 -6.18 -6.75
CA MET A 82 5.80 -5.79 -6.83
C MET A 82 4.94 -6.93 -7.34
N ASP A 83 3.88 -7.24 -6.59
CA ASP A 83 2.79 -8.11 -7.00
C ASP A 83 1.47 -7.32 -7.01
N PHE A 84 0.83 -7.23 -8.17
CA PHE A 84 -0.54 -6.73 -8.30
C PHE A 84 -1.49 -7.93 -8.47
N HIS A 85 -2.36 -8.20 -7.50
CA HIS A 85 -3.35 -9.28 -7.61
C HIS A 85 -4.31 -9.11 -8.79
N ALA A 86 -4.48 -7.88 -9.29
CA ALA A 86 -5.25 -7.58 -10.50
C ALA A 86 -4.52 -7.92 -11.81
N ALA A 87 -3.19 -8.14 -11.77
CA ALA A 87 -2.37 -8.20 -12.97
C ALA A 87 -2.45 -9.54 -13.71
N GLN A 88 -2.55 -10.66 -12.99
CA GLN A 88 -2.55 -12.01 -13.57
C GLN A 88 -1.40 -12.25 -14.56
N VAL A 89 -0.20 -11.78 -14.22
CA VAL A 89 1.03 -11.94 -15.00
C VAL A 89 1.87 -13.09 -14.47
N ASN A 90 2.86 -13.54 -15.28
CA ASN A 90 3.81 -14.54 -14.81
C ASN A 90 4.63 -13.99 -13.63
N PRO A 91 4.57 -14.63 -12.45
CA PRO A 91 5.31 -14.20 -11.25
C PRO A 91 6.83 -14.07 -11.46
N GLU A 92 7.43 -14.94 -12.26
CA GLU A 92 8.88 -14.90 -12.54
C GLU A 92 9.33 -13.58 -13.20
N VAL A 93 8.43 -12.91 -13.90
CA VAL A 93 8.71 -11.63 -14.56
C VAL A 93 8.39 -10.47 -13.63
N ALA A 94 7.18 -10.46 -13.06
CA ALA A 94 6.65 -9.33 -12.28
C ALA A 94 7.21 -9.27 -10.86
N PHE A 95 7.38 -10.43 -10.20
CA PHE A 95 7.77 -10.50 -8.78
C PHE A 95 9.29 -10.58 -8.57
N ARG A 96 10.06 -10.33 -9.63
CA ARG A 96 11.52 -10.33 -9.53
C ARG A 96 11.99 -9.28 -8.52
N SER A 97 12.74 -9.72 -7.52
CA SER A 97 13.35 -8.84 -6.54
C SER A 97 14.36 -7.89 -7.21
N VAL A 98 14.25 -6.63 -6.85
CA VAL A 98 15.04 -5.51 -7.39
C VAL A 98 15.99 -5.06 -6.29
N ALA A 99 17.29 -5.11 -6.56
CA ALA A 99 18.31 -4.63 -5.63
C ALA A 99 18.37 -3.08 -5.62
N LYS A 100 19.03 -2.53 -4.60
CA LYS A 100 19.23 -1.08 -4.46
C LYS A 100 19.73 -0.43 -5.76
N GLY A 101 19.11 0.66 -6.15
CA GLY A 101 19.45 1.45 -7.33
C GLY A 101 19.02 0.82 -8.66
N GLN A 102 18.38 -0.36 -8.62
CA GLN A 102 17.87 -1.03 -9.82
C GLN A 102 16.37 -0.82 -10.00
N SER A 103 15.87 -1.14 -11.18
CA SER A 103 14.46 -1.06 -11.53
C SER A 103 13.98 -2.32 -12.22
N VAL A 104 12.69 -2.60 -12.10
CA VAL A 104 11.95 -3.57 -12.92
C VAL A 104 10.79 -2.87 -13.59
N THR A 105 10.57 -3.16 -14.87
CA THR A 105 9.40 -2.68 -15.61
C THR A 105 8.65 -3.88 -16.18
N PHE A 106 7.33 -3.86 -16.05
CA PHE A 106 6.44 -4.83 -16.67
C PHE A 106 5.12 -4.17 -17.05
N THR A 107 4.40 -4.82 -17.97
CA THR A 107 3.10 -4.33 -18.46
C THR A 107 2.02 -5.35 -18.13
N PHE A 108 0.86 -4.88 -17.70
CA PHE A 108 -0.31 -5.73 -17.48
C PHE A 108 -1.61 -5.02 -17.83
N GLN A 109 -2.67 -5.83 -17.99
CA GLN A 109 -4.04 -5.35 -18.16
C GLN A 109 -4.94 -6.05 -17.13
N PRO A 110 -5.59 -5.32 -16.21
CA PRO A 110 -6.54 -5.93 -15.28
C PRO A 110 -7.75 -6.46 -16.07
N ARG A 111 -8.05 -7.75 -15.90
CA ARG A 111 -9.11 -8.44 -16.63
C ARG A 111 -10.45 -8.46 -15.92
N TYR A 112 -10.46 -8.15 -14.62
CA TYR A 112 -11.65 -8.18 -13.79
C TYR A 112 -11.78 -6.88 -13.02
N ALA A 113 -13.02 -6.38 -12.93
CA ALA A 113 -13.35 -5.25 -12.07
C ALA A 113 -13.37 -5.68 -10.60
N GLY A 114 -13.01 -4.76 -9.71
CA GLY A 114 -13.02 -4.99 -8.27
C GLY A 114 -11.95 -4.21 -7.51
N ALA A 115 -11.82 -4.51 -6.23
CA ALA A 115 -10.78 -4.00 -5.36
C ALA A 115 -9.77 -5.12 -5.08
N PHE A 116 -8.50 -4.88 -5.37
CA PHE A 116 -7.45 -5.88 -5.26
C PHE A 116 -6.29 -5.33 -4.46
N MET A 117 -5.61 -6.21 -3.72
CA MET A 117 -4.34 -5.91 -3.06
C MET A 117 -3.22 -5.81 -4.09
N TYR A 118 -2.22 -5.00 -3.79
CA TYR A 118 -0.86 -5.16 -4.27
C TYR A 118 0.11 -5.19 -3.08
N HIS A 119 1.25 -5.85 -3.23
CA HIS A 119 2.25 -5.94 -2.16
C HIS A 119 3.65 -6.28 -2.69
N CYS A 120 4.64 -6.19 -1.81
CA CYS A 120 5.97 -6.74 -2.09
C CYS A 120 5.94 -8.26 -1.98
N ALA A 121 6.44 -8.97 -3.00
CA ALA A 121 6.51 -10.43 -3.05
C ALA A 121 7.91 -10.98 -2.77
N THR A 122 8.87 -10.14 -2.41
CA THR A 122 10.23 -10.58 -2.02
C THR A 122 10.18 -11.38 -0.71
N ALA A 123 10.87 -12.51 -0.67
CA ALA A 123 10.95 -13.33 0.54
C ALA A 123 11.85 -12.69 1.63
N PRO A 124 11.47 -12.78 2.90
CA PRO A 124 10.24 -13.37 3.45
C PRO A 124 9.05 -12.40 3.32
N VAL A 125 8.04 -12.79 2.54
CA VAL A 125 6.89 -11.96 2.17
C VAL A 125 6.16 -11.40 3.40
N LEU A 126 6.01 -12.22 4.44
CA LEU A 126 5.42 -11.81 5.72
C LEU A 126 6.08 -10.54 6.29
N MET A 127 7.41 -10.46 6.24
CA MET A 127 8.15 -9.30 6.75
C MET A 127 7.88 -8.06 5.91
N HIS A 128 7.92 -8.19 4.58
CA HIS A 128 7.71 -7.06 3.67
C HIS A 128 6.30 -6.48 3.80
N ILE A 129 5.27 -7.32 3.82
CA ILE A 129 3.89 -6.87 4.04
C ILE A 129 3.74 -6.30 5.46
N GLY A 130 4.20 -7.01 6.48
CA GLY A 130 4.05 -6.60 7.87
C GLY A 130 4.80 -5.31 8.25
N THR A 131 5.80 -4.89 7.46
CA THR A 131 6.49 -3.61 7.63
C THR A 131 5.87 -2.47 6.83
N GLY A 132 4.84 -2.73 5.98
CA GLY A 132 4.07 -1.67 5.33
C GLY A 132 4.00 -1.72 3.81
N MET A 133 4.61 -2.72 3.16
CA MET A 133 4.67 -2.78 1.68
C MET A 133 3.42 -3.40 1.06
N TYR A 134 2.32 -2.70 1.15
CA TYR A 134 1.03 -3.08 0.57
C TYR A 134 0.18 -1.85 0.21
N GLY A 135 -0.85 -2.07 -0.58
CA GLY A 135 -1.87 -1.07 -0.92
C GLY A 135 -2.99 -1.67 -1.76
N ALA A 136 -3.74 -0.82 -2.45
CA ALA A 136 -4.88 -1.26 -3.24
C ALA A 136 -4.83 -0.74 -4.68
N ILE A 137 -5.31 -1.58 -5.61
CA ILE A 137 -5.68 -1.21 -6.96
C ILE A 137 -7.19 -1.40 -7.12
N ILE A 138 -7.88 -0.35 -7.54
CA ILE A 138 -9.31 -0.35 -7.82
C ILE A 138 -9.50 -0.38 -9.33
N VAL A 139 -10.26 -1.34 -9.79
CA VAL A 139 -10.51 -1.59 -11.22
C VAL A 139 -11.99 -1.39 -11.49
N ASP A 140 -12.34 -0.34 -12.21
CA ASP A 140 -13.71 -0.07 -12.62
C ASP A 140 -14.17 -1.04 -13.71
N PRO A 141 -15.45 -1.46 -13.69
CA PRO A 141 -16.04 -2.26 -14.75
C PRO A 141 -16.18 -1.46 -16.06
N PRO A 142 -16.38 -2.16 -17.22
CA PRO A 142 -16.61 -1.50 -18.51
C PRO A 142 -17.85 -0.60 -18.50
N GLU A 143 -18.93 -1.04 -17.85
CA GLU A 143 -20.12 -0.24 -17.66
C GLU A 143 -19.93 0.68 -16.44
N PRO A 144 -20.11 2.00 -16.62
CA PRO A 144 -19.94 2.94 -15.50
C PRO A 144 -20.88 2.60 -14.34
N LEU A 145 -20.32 2.54 -13.15
CA LEU A 145 -21.11 2.39 -11.94
C LEU A 145 -21.97 3.64 -11.69
N PRO A 146 -23.14 3.49 -11.08
CA PRO A 146 -23.93 4.64 -10.68
C PRO A 146 -23.14 5.63 -9.85
N PRO A 147 -23.24 6.96 -10.08
CA PRO A 147 -22.49 7.96 -9.32
C PRO A 147 -22.62 7.76 -7.81
N ALA A 148 -21.51 7.85 -7.11
CA ALA A 148 -21.42 7.69 -5.66
C ALA A 148 -20.26 8.54 -5.10
N ARG A 149 -20.27 8.76 -3.79
CA ARG A 149 -19.07 9.18 -3.08
C ARG A 149 -18.26 7.91 -2.77
N GLU A 150 -17.05 7.86 -3.24
CA GLU A 150 -16.24 6.62 -3.25
C GLU A 150 -15.04 6.75 -2.33
N PHE A 151 -14.86 5.73 -1.49
CA PHE A 151 -13.81 5.69 -0.49
C PHE A 151 -13.09 4.34 -0.53
N VAL A 152 -11.77 4.37 -0.31
CA VAL A 152 -10.92 3.19 -0.23
C VAL A 152 -10.42 3.04 1.20
N LEU A 153 -10.64 1.88 1.78
CA LEU A 153 -10.18 1.51 3.11
C LEU A 153 -9.25 0.30 2.98
N VAL A 154 -7.96 0.53 3.16
CA VAL A 154 -6.96 -0.53 3.19
C VAL A 154 -6.69 -0.91 4.64
N GLN A 155 -7.15 -2.09 5.03
CA GLN A 155 -6.90 -2.64 6.37
C GLN A 155 -5.51 -3.26 6.41
N GLY A 156 -4.79 -3.00 7.48
CA GLY A 156 -3.49 -3.60 7.77
C GLY A 156 -3.25 -3.72 9.26
N GLU A 157 -2.15 -4.35 9.64
CA GLU A 157 -1.76 -4.53 11.04
C GLU A 157 -0.38 -3.97 11.30
N TYR A 158 -0.16 -3.50 12.54
CA TYR A 158 1.17 -3.17 13.06
C TYR A 158 1.57 -4.14 14.16
N TYR A 159 2.76 -4.70 14.02
CA TYR A 159 3.44 -5.60 14.94
C TYR A 159 4.72 -4.92 15.39
N ILE A 160 4.70 -4.25 16.52
CA ILE A 160 5.74 -3.32 16.94
C ILE A 160 6.53 -3.84 18.14
N ALA A 161 7.83 -3.51 18.16
CA ALA A 161 8.73 -3.72 19.27
C ALA A 161 8.92 -2.42 20.09
N ASP A 162 9.81 -2.46 21.08
CA ASP A 162 10.16 -1.26 21.84
C ASP A 162 10.90 -0.23 20.97
N ALA A 163 10.58 1.04 21.20
CA ALA A 163 11.21 2.15 20.46
C ALA A 163 12.73 2.21 20.71
N ARG A 164 13.47 2.55 19.66
CA ARG A 164 14.92 2.83 19.71
C ARG A 164 15.15 4.20 19.07
N ASP A 165 15.74 5.11 19.82
CA ASP A 165 16.00 6.49 19.37
C ASP A 165 14.77 7.21 18.81
N GLY A 166 13.59 6.94 19.39
CA GLY A 166 12.33 7.54 18.98
C GLY A 166 11.65 6.88 17.79
N ILE A 167 12.26 5.86 17.18
CA ILE A 167 11.70 5.07 16.08
C ILE A 167 11.34 3.67 16.58
N ILE A 168 10.17 3.20 16.22
CA ILE A 168 9.61 1.91 16.64
C ILE A 168 9.88 0.88 15.53
N PRO A 169 10.74 -0.14 15.76
CA PRO A 169 10.94 -1.21 14.81
C PRO A 169 9.77 -2.20 14.82
N PHE A 170 9.64 -2.99 13.77
CA PHE A 170 8.68 -4.08 13.70
C PHE A 170 9.19 -5.34 14.38
N ASP A 171 8.26 -6.11 14.95
CA ASP A 171 8.51 -7.40 15.61
C ASP A 171 8.06 -8.56 14.72
N TYR A 172 9.05 -9.28 14.16
CA TYR A 172 8.78 -10.41 13.28
C TYR A 172 8.12 -11.60 14.01
N GLN A 173 8.41 -11.79 15.31
CA GLN A 173 7.81 -12.89 16.07
C GLN A 173 6.31 -12.66 16.28
N LYS A 174 5.91 -11.41 16.55
CA LYS A 174 4.50 -11.04 16.62
C LYS A 174 3.81 -11.23 15.26
N MET A 175 4.47 -10.85 14.15
CA MET A 175 3.94 -11.12 12.80
C MET A 175 3.72 -12.62 12.58
N ALA A 176 4.72 -13.45 12.89
CA ALA A 176 4.67 -14.89 12.70
C ALA A 176 3.61 -15.59 13.56
N THR A 177 3.21 -14.99 14.67
CA THR A 177 2.18 -15.51 15.58
C THR A 177 0.82 -14.82 15.41
N ALA A 178 0.69 -13.91 14.44
CA ALA A 178 -0.55 -13.18 14.16
C ALA A 178 -1.13 -12.43 15.39
N ILE A 179 -0.26 -11.79 16.19
CA ILE A 179 -0.66 -11.02 17.37
C ILE A 179 -0.32 -9.53 17.13
N PRO A 180 -1.17 -8.78 16.40
CA PRO A 180 -0.92 -7.37 16.12
C PRO A 180 -1.10 -6.50 17.36
N ASP A 181 -0.29 -5.44 17.48
CA ASP A 181 -0.51 -4.39 18.46
C ASP A 181 -1.62 -3.42 18.02
N TYR A 182 -1.76 -3.22 16.70
CA TYR A 182 -2.80 -2.39 16.12
C TYR A 182 -3.35 -3.00 14.83
N VAL A 183 -4.67 -2.94 14.67
CA VAL A 183 -5.35 -3.11 13.38
C VAL A 183 -5.81 -1.73 12.94
N VAL A 184 -5.48 -1.37 11.71
CA VAL A 184 -5.65 0.00 11.20
C VAL A 184 -6.34 0.02 9.84
N PHE A 185 -6.99 1.14 9.53
CA PHE A 185 -7.39 1.48 8.17
C PHE A 185 -6.51 2.62 7.66
N ASN A 186 -6.02 2.47 6.43
CA ASN A 186 -5.17 3.46 5.77
C ASN A 186 -3.95 3.88 6.61
N GLY A 187 -3.35 2.90 7.31
CA GLY A 187 -2.07 3.03 7.99
C GLY A 187 -2.06 3.87 9.26
N ARG A 188 -3.21 4.34 9.76
CA ARG A 188 -3.25 5.22 10.94
C ARG A 188 -4.22 4.65 11.98
N PRO A 189 -3.76 4.37 13.23
CA PRO A 189 -4.65 4.05 14.34
C PRO A 189 -5.63 5.21 14.59
N ASP A 190 -6.89 4.89 14.84
CA ASP A 190 -7.95 5.85 15.21
C ASP A 190 -8.21 7.00 14.22
N GLN A 191 -7.67 6.96 12.99
CA GLN A 191 -7.82 8.05 12.03
C GLN A 191 -9.30 8.45 11.86
N TYR A 192 -10.17 7.47 11.61
CA TYR A 192 -11.59 7.74 11.34
C TYR A 192 -12.46 7.91 12.60
N VAL A 193 -11.91 7.65 13.77
CA VAL A 193 -12.52 8.06 15.05
C VAL A 193 -12.31 9.56 15.27
N ARG A 194 -11.11 10.06 14.93
CA ARG A 194 -10.77 11.48 15.08
C ARG A 194 -11.29 12.34 13.94
N GLU A 195 -11.22 11.83 12.72
CA GLU A 195 -11.64 12.51 11.49
C GLU A 195 -12.63 11.61 10.72
N PRO A 196 -13.89 11.50 11.15
CA PRO A 196 -14.88 10.65 10.49
C PRO A 196 -15.09 11.01 9.02
N ILE A 197 -15.29 10.00 8.17
CA ILE A 197 -15.73 10.20 6.79
C ILE A 197 -17.14 10.80 6.83
N ARG A 198 -17.28 12.02 6.32
CA ARG A 198 -18.56 12.77 6.35
C ARG A 198 -19.27 12.64 5.02
N VAL A 199 -20.55 12.33 5.09
CA VAL A 199 -21.47 12.24 3.95
C VAL A 199 -22.79 12.89 4.31
N ASN A 200 -23.57 13.30 3.32
CA ASN A 200 -24.91 13.85 3.57
C ASN A 200 -25.96 12.73 3.59
N VAL A 201 -27.06 12.96 4.28
CA VAL A 201 -28.23 12.08 4.21
C VAL A 201 -28.75 12.04 2.78
N GLY A 202 -28.89 10.83 2.23
CA GLY A 202 -29.32 10.61 0.84
C GLY A 202 -28.18 10.44 -0.16
N ASP A 203 -26.93 10.71 0.21
CA ASP A 203 -25.78 10.40 -0.64
C ASP A 203 -25.67 8.88 -0.86
N ARG A 204 -25.46 8.48 -2.11
CA ARG A 204 -24.97 7.12 -2.39
C ARG A 204 -23.49 7.06 -2.04
N VAL A 205 -23.12 6.09 -1.23
CA VAL A 205 -21.73 5.86 -0.80
C VAL A 205 -21.26 4.50 -1.25
N ARG A 206 -20.02 4.43 -1.74
CA ARG A 206 -19.36 3.17 -2.10
C ARG A 206 -18.04 3.07 -1.36
N PHE A 207 -17.84 1.97 -0.64
CA PHE A 207 -16.59 1.63 -0.01
C PHE A 207 -15.92 0.48 -0.74
N TYR A 208 -14.66 0.66 -1.06
CA TYR A 208 -13.74 -0.40 -1.48
C TYR A 208 -12.90 -0.77 -0.26
N VAL A 209 -13.04 -2.00 0.21
CA VAL A 209 -12.30 -2.48 1.38
C VAL A 209 -11.34 -3.57 0.95
N VAL A 210 -10.06 -3.39 1.24
CA VAL A 210 -9.00 -4.34 0.95
C VAL A 210 -8.34 -4.73 2.25
N ALA A 211 -8.40 -6.01 2.63
CA ALA A 211 -7.61 -6.56 3.70
C ALA A 211 -6.21 -6.86 3.16
N ALA A 212 -5.22 -6.11 3.62
CA ALA A 212 -3.86 -6.14 3.10
C ALA A 212 -2.81 -6.45 4.18
N GLY A 213 -3.25 -6.71 5.39
CA GLY A 213 -2.37 -7.15 6.47
C GLY A 213 -1.77 -8.54 6.22
N PRO A 214 -0.66 -8.90 6.90
CA PRO A 214 0.02 -10.17 6.68
C PRO A 214 -0.75 -11.40 7.14
N THR A 215 -1.83 -11.24 7.88
CA THR A 215 -2.48 -12.36 8.57
C THR A 215 -3.96 -12.57 8.20
N TYR A 216 -4.64 -11.59 7.63
CA TYR A 216 -6.06 -11.70 7.28
C TYR A 216 -6.41 -10.87 6.06
#